data_f691bc741876de62cbebad8aaca5a6f7
#
_entry.id   f691bc741876de62cbebad8aaca5a6f7
#
_cell.length_a   1.000
_cell.length_b   1.000
_cell.length_c   1.000
_cell.angle_alpha   90.00
_cell.angle_beta   90.00
_cell.angle_gamma   90.00
#
_symmetry.space_group_name_H-M   'P 1'
#
loop_
_entity.id
_entity.type
_entity.pdbx_description
1 polymer ?
#
loop_
_entity_poly.entity_id
_entity_poly.type
_entity_poly.pdbx_seq_one_letter_code
_entity_poly.pdbx_strand_id
1 'polypeptide(L)'
;MLARIQAGKREIECGLATTRRERTAILAQRFRVYQRKGYYRPGLQVDRDAHDDTAAYFLATLPDADLGRVLLGSARLILGESRAGFRFPCEMAFEFELPAAIRDTAVSQRVEISRVVAEAAQGIVIGGLLTPLGLIQAMAGHTRPLDVRAGLAMIKQRLLRALQGLGVRLHEIHPARLIYPTDGPMSGYCHHHPDPVVLVYWLTDEIVPSIERAIARYQSAHHTTGA
;
A
#
# COMPACT_ATOMS: atom_id res chain seq x y z
N MET A 1 8.49 -11.90 7.68
CA MET A 1 7.91 -12.92 6.76
C MET A 1 8.13 -12.45 5.34
N LEU A 2 8.42 -13.36 4.42
CA LEU A 2 8.65 -13.10 3.01
C LEU A 2 7.49 -13.72 2.22
N ALA A 3 6.81 -12.94 1.39
CA ALA A 3 5.87 -13.44 0.40
C ALA A 3 6.58 -13.57 -0.96
N ARG A 4 6.31 -14.65 -1.68
CA ARG A 4 6.87 -14.92 -3.00
C ARG A 4 5.75 -15.10 -4.01
N ILE A 5 5.84 -14.39 -5.12
CA ILE A 5 4.81 -14.38 -6.16
C ILE A 5 5.44 -14.64 -7.50
N GLN A 6 4.95 -15.67 -8.20
CA GLN A 6 5.37 -15.95 -9.57
C GLN A 6 4.78 -14.91 -10.54
N ALA A 7 5.64 -14.32 -11.34
CA ALA A 7 5.31 -13.38 -12.42
C ALA A 7 5.92 -13.87 -13.73
N GLY A 8 5.24 -14.80 -14.38
CA GLY A 8 5.79 -15.54 -15.51
C GLY A 8 6.98 -16.43 -15.09
N LYS A 9 8.13 -16.24 -15.73
CA LYS A 9 9.38 -16.98 -15.39
C LYS A 9 10.17 -16.37 -14.21
N ARG A 10 9.67 -15.29 -13.61
CA ARG A 10 10.36 -14.56 -12.53
C ARG A 10 9.59 -14.67 -11.24
N GLU A 11 10.28 -14.56 -10.11
CA GLU A 11 9.69 -14.56 -8.78
C GLU A 11 9.89 -13.18 -8.12
N ILE A 12 8.78 -12.56 -7.71
CA ILE A 12 8.80 -11.33 -6.93
C ILE A 12 8.89 -11.71 -5.46
N GLU A 13 9.87 -11.17 -4.75
CA GLU A 13 9.99 -11.30 -3.30
C GLU A 13 9.48 -10.04 -2.61
N CYS A 14 8.50 -10.18 -1.70
CA CYS A 14 7.93 -9.10 -0.92
C CYS A 14 8.18 -9.32 0.58
N GLY A 15 8.73 -8.34 1.27
CA GLY A 15 9.05 -8.49 2.68
C GLY A 15 9.35 -7.18 3.40
N LEU A 16 9.61 -7.28 4.70
CA LEU A 16 9.98 -6.16 5.56
C LEU A 16 11.37 -5.64 5.20
N ALA A 17 11.50 -4.33 5.06
CA ALA A 17 12.79 -3.66 4.94
C ALA A 17 13.47 -3.62 6.32
N THR A 18 14.59 -4.29 6.45
CA THR A 18 15.31 -4.45 7.73
C THR A 18 16.54 -3.58 7.83
N THR A 19 17.08 -3.11 6.71
CA THR A 19 18.31 -2.33 6.66
C THR A 19 18.05 -0.85 6.38
N ARG A 20 18.97 0.01 6.82
CA ARG A 20 18.96 1.45 6.48
C ARG A 20 19.04 1.67 4.97
N ARG A 21 19.80 0.84 4.25
CA ARG A 21 19.95 0.92 2.79
C ARG A 21 18.61 0.68 2.09
N GLU A 22 17.86 -0.35 2.50
CA GLU A 22 16.53 -0.64 1.95
C GLU A 22 15.54 0.50 2.22
N ARG A 23 15.50 1.02 3.45
CA ARG A 23 14.65 2.18 3.79
C ARG A 23 14.99 3.41 2.95
N THR A 24 16.28 3.71 2.76
CA THR A 24 16.72 4.81 1.90
C THR A 24 16.27 4.60 0.45
N ALA A 25 16.41 3.39 -0.09
CA ALA A 25 15.96 3.07 -1.45
C ALA A 25 14.44 3.22 -1.61
N ILE A 26 13.65 2.79 -0.61
CA ILE A 26 12.19 2.96 -0.58
C ILE A 26 11.82 4.46 -0.60
N LEU A 27 12.41 5.27 0.27
CA LEU A 27 12.11 6.70 0.33
C LEU A 27 12.46 7.41 -0.98
N ALA A 28 13.59 7.07 -1.59
CA ALA A 28 14.00 7.60 -2.88
C ALA A 28 13.05 7.17 -4.02
N GLN A 29 12.63 5.89 -4.07
CA GLN A 29 11.66 5.40 -5.04
C GLN A 29 10.32 6.12 -4.87
N ARG A 30 9.81 6.19 -3.65
CA ARG A 30 8.55 6.84 -3.31
C ARG A 30 8.54 8.30 -3.78
N PHE A 31 9.58 9.05 -3.42
CA PHE A 31 9.71 10.45 -3.83
C PHE A 31 9.71 10.60 -5.35
N ARG A 32 10.56 9.85 -6.07
CA ARG A 32 10.67 9.89 -7.53
C ARG A 32 9.33 9.56 -8.21
N VAL A 33 8.65 8.50 -7.78
CA VAL A 33 7.38 8.07 -8.40
C VAL A 33 6.27 9.09 -8.15
N TYR A 34 6.16 9.61 -6.92
CA TYR A 34 5.11 10.57 -6.57
C TYR A 34 5.36 11.93 -7.22
N GLN A 35 6.61 12.36 -7.34
CA GLN A 35 6.98 13.55 -8.07
C GLN A 35 6.60 13.43 -9.55
N ARG A 36 6.95 12.32 -10.19
CA ARG A 36 6.62 12.06 -11.61
C ARG A 36 5.10 12.02 -11.86
N LYS A 37 4.32 11.57 -10.89
CA LYS A 37 2.85 11.54 -10.96
C LYS A 37 2.19 12.87 -10.58
N GLY A 38 2.94 13.88 -10.19
CA GLY A 38 2.39 15.15 -9.73
C GLY A 38 1.60 15.05 -8.42
N TYR A 39 1.91 14.08 -7.57
CA TYR A 39 1.22 13.86 -6.29
C TYR A 39 1.65 14.85 -5.21
N TYR A 40 2.86 15.39 -5.32
CA TYR A 40 3.34 16.41 -4.41
C TYR A 40 2.98 17.82 -4.90
N ARG A 41 2.86 18.75 -3.96
CA ARG A 41 2.86 20.17 -4.31
C ARG A 41 4.20 20.53 -4.98
N PRO A 42 4.22 21.49 -5.90
CA PRO A 42 5.46 21.98 -6.49
C PRO A 42 6.47 22.43 -5.41
N GLY A 43 7.75 22.13 -5.63
CA GLY A 43 8.84 22.54 -4.72
C GLY A 43 9.08 21.65 -3.50
N LEU A 44 8.29 20.58 -3.28
CA LEU A 44 8.59 19.62 -2.24
C LEU A 44 9.90 18.88 -2.56
N GLN A 45 10.81 18.84 -1.60
CA GLN A 45 12.12 18.19 -1.78
C GLN A 45 12.23 16.83 -1.08
N VAL A 46 11.38 16.59 -0.08
CA VAL A 46 11.42 15.36 0.73
C VAL A 46 10.00 14.89 1.03
N ASP A 47 9.72 13.61 0.81
CA ASP A 47 8.50 12.96 1.27
C ASP A 47 8.78 12.28 2.62
N ARG A 48 8.55 13.02 3.69
CA ARG A 48 8.65 12.51 5.06
C ARG A 48 7.57 13.14 5.92
N ASP A 49 6.94 12.32 6.75
CA ASP A 49 5.98 12.76 7.76
C ASP A 49 6.30 12.15 9.13
N ALA A 50 5.55 12.55 10.16
CA ALA A 50 5.79 12.12 11.54
C ALA A 50 5.67 10.60 11.76
N HIS A 51 4.96 9.88 10.89
CA HIS A 51 4.81 8.43 11.00
C HIS A 51 5.98 7.66 10.39
N ASP A 52 6.84 8.30 9.61
CA ASP A 52 7.95 7.60 8.94
C ASP A 52 9.00 7.06 9.91
N ASP A 53 9.07 7.60 11.14
CA ASP A 53 10.04 7.17 12.15
C ASP A 53 9.63 5.87 12.86
N THR A 54 8.32 5.62 12.99
CA THR A 54 7.76 4.44 13.69
C THR A 54 7.18 3.39 12.75
N ALA A 55 6.96 3.74 11.49
CA ALA A 55 6.34 2.85 10.52
C ALA A 55 7.26 1.68 10.10
N ALA A 56 6.63 0.55 9.79
CA ALA A 56 7.26 -0.56 9.10
C ALA A 56 7.20 -0.35 7.58
N TYR A 57 8.33 -0.56 6.91
CA TYR A 57 8.43 -0.46 5.46
C TYR A 57 8.53 -1.83 4.83
N PHE A 58 7.79 -2.02 3.75
CA PHE A 58 7.81 -3.23 2.94
C PHE A 58 8.32 -2.92 1.55
N LEU A 59 9.05 -3.86 0.97
CA LEU A 59 9.60 -3.77 -0.36
C LEU A 59 9.22 -5.00 -1.18
N ALA A 60 9.02 -4.80 -2.46
CA ALA A 60 8.90 -5.84 -3.47
C ALA A 60 10.14 -5.77 -4.37
N THR A 61 10.85 -6.87 -4.49
CA THR A 61 12.08 -6.96 -5.27
C THR A 61 12.03 -8.11 -6.25
N LEU A 62 12.81 -7.96 -7.31
CA LEU A 62 13.11 -9.02 -8.26
C LEU A 62 14.58 -9.35 -8.16
N PRO A 63 14.98 -10.63 -8.02
CA PRO A 63 16.36 -11.05 -8.20
C PRO A 63 16.86 -10.69 -9.60
N ASP A 64 18.03 -10.12 -9.68
CA ASP A 64 18.70 -9.73 -10.92
C ASP A 64 20.16 -10.17 -10.89
N ALA A 65 20.66 -10.74 -11.96
CA ALA A 65 21.99 -11.32 -12.03
C ALA A 65 23.10 -10.25 -11.89
N ASP A 66 22.86 -9.06 -12.47
CA ASP A 66 23.86 -7.99 -12.55
C ASP A 66 23.76 -7.01 -11.38
N LEU A 67 22.50 -6.71 -10.97
CA LEU A 67 22.21 -5.70 -9.93
C LEU A 67 21.91 -6.29 -8.55
N GLY A 68 21.90 -7.63 -8.43
CA GLY A 68 21.53 -8.36 -7.25
C GLY A 68 20.03 -8.34 -6.97
N ARG A 69 19.44 -7.17 -6.77
CA ARG A 69 17.98 -7.00 -6.54
C ARG A 69 17.48 -5.69 -7.11
N VAL A 70 16.43 -5.75 -7.90
CA VAL A 70 15.73 -4.59 -8.44
C VAL A 70 14.48 -4.29 -7.60
N LEU A 71 14.36 -3.08 -7.09
CA LEU A 71 13.19 -2.61 -6.33
C LEU A 71 12.02 -2.32 -7.28
N LEU A 72 10.96 -3.11 -7.19
CA LEU A 72 9.75 -2.99 -8.01
C LEU A 72 8.68 -2.14 -7.34
N GLY A 73 8.66 -2.09 -6.04
CA GLY A 73 7.67 -1.34 -5.30
C GLY A 73 7.90 -1.36 -3.81
N SER A 74 7.15 -0.52 -3.14
CA SER A 74 7.21 -0.38 -1.69
C SER A 74 5.87 0.04 -1.10
N ALA A 75 5.71 -0.20 0.20
CA ALA A 75 4.57 0.24 0.97
C ALA A 75 4.99 0.56 2.40
N ARG A 76 4.20 1.40 3.06
CA ARG A 76 4.34 1.73 4.47
C ARG A 76 3.16 1.17 5.25
N LEU A 77 3.47 0.50 6.37
CA LEU A 77 2.51 0.01 7.35
C LEU A 77 2.68 0.82 8.65
N ILE A 78 1.62 1.41 9.12
CA ILE A 78 1.55 2.13 10.39
C ILE A 78 0.70 1.30 11.34
N LEU A 79 1.26 0.91 12.47
CA LEU A 79 0.51 0.26 13.55
C LEU A 79 -0.17 1.32 14.41
N GLY A 80 -1.40 1.05 14.84
CA GLY A 80 -2.10 1.91 15.77
C GLY A 80 -1.44 1.88 17.15
N GLU A 81 -1.39 3.02 17.81
CA GLU A 81 -0.79 3.17 19.13
C GLU A 81 -1.85 3.60 20.14
N SER A 82 -1.83 2.99 21.33
CA SER A 82 -2.79 3.35 22.43
C SER A 82 -2.49 4.68 23.11
N ARG A 83 -1.51 5.46 22.61
CA ARG A 83 -1.19 6.78 23.15
C ARG A 83 -2.30 7.79 22.85
N ALA A 84 -2.53 8.70 23.78
CA ALA A 84 -3.48 9.79 23.59
C ALA A 84 -3.12 10.66 22.37
N GLY A 85 -4.13 11.00 21.58
CA GLY A 85 -3.96 11.83 20.38
C GLY A 85 -3.36 11.13 19.16
N PHE A 86 -3.10 9.82 19.19
CA PHE A 86 -2.71 9.10 18.00
C PHE A 86 -3.83 9.13 16.96
N ARG A 87 -3.46 9.47 15.73
CA ARG A 87 -4.33 9.43 14.54
C ARG A 87 -3.56 8.89 13.36
N PHE A 88 -4.20 8.05 12.57
CA PHE A 88 -3.66 7.62 11.28
C PHE A 88 -3.64 8.79 10.27
N PRO A 89 -2.72 8.80 9.28
CA PRO A 89 -2.72 9.78 8.19
C PRO A 89 -4.08 9.95 7.50
N CYS A 90 -4.80 8.85 7.27
CA CYS A 90 -6.13 8.91 6.67
C CYS A 90 -7.16 9.60 7.57
N GLU A 91 -7.07 9.46 8.89
CA GLU A 91 -7.94 10.15 9.86
C GLU A 91 -7.62 11.65 9.95
N MET A 92 -6.43 12.06 9.54
CA MET A 92 -6.07 13.48 9.40
C MET A 92 -6.48 14.06 8.04
N ALA A 93 -6.64 13.21 7.04
CA ALA A 93 -6.99 13.61 5.67
C ALA A 93 -8.50 13.60 5.40
N PHE A 94 -9.26 12.82 6.16
CA PHE A 94 -10.71 12.67 6.00
C PHE A 94 -11.46 12.92 7.30
N GLU A 95 -12.64 13.50 7.17
CA GLU A 95 -13.67 13.50 8.20
C GLU A 95 -14.67 12.38 7.87
N PHE A 96 -14.85 11.44 8.79
CA PHE A 96 -15.72 10.28 8.63
C PHE A 96 -16.06 9.66 9.99
N GLU A 97 -17.09 8.85 10.01
CA GLU A 97 -17.38 7.95 11.12
C GLU A 97 -16.81 6.55 10.83
N LEU A 98 -16.23 5.92 11.86
CA LEU A 98 -15.78 4.54 11.72
C LEU A 98 -16.98 3.62 11.45
N PRO A 99 -16.90 2.79 10.40
CA PRO A 99 -17.92 1.78 10.13
C PRO A 99 -18.17 0.87 11.34
N ALA A 100 -19.42 0.45 11.54
CA ALA A 100 -19.81 -0.42 12.66
C ALA A 100 -18.90 -1.66 12.78
N ALA A 101 -18.49 -2.22 11.64
CA ALA A 101 -17.62 -3.42 11.59
C ALA A 101 -16.25 -3.22 12.26
N ILE A 102 -15.76 -1.98 12.36
CA ILE A 102 -14.42 -1.69 12.94
C ILE A 102 -14.47 -0.66 14.07
N ARG A 103 -15.65 -0.12 14.40
CA ARG A 103 -15.83 0.91 15.42
C ARG A 103 -15.32 0.47 16.79
N ASP A 104 -15.63 -0.76 17.17
CA ASP A 104 -15.28 -1.32 18.47
C ASP A 104 -13.88 -1.96 18.50
N THR A 105 -13.17 -1.94 17.37
CA THR A 105 -11.78 -2.40 17.30
C THR A 105 -10.86 -1.37 17.93
N ALA A 106 -10.06 -1.79 18.92
CA ALA A 106 -9.10 -0.90 19.58
C ALA A 106 -8.10 -0.32 18.56
N VAL A 107 -7.62 0.91 18.81
CA VAL A 107 -6.64 1.56 17.91
C VAL A 107 -5.40 0.69 17.71
N SER A 108 -4.90 0.05 18.78
CA SER A 108 -3.75 -0.87 18.74
C SER A 108 -3.98 -2.15 17.93
N GLN A 109 -5.24 -2.46 17.60
CA GLN A 109 -5.62 -3.58 16.74
C GLN A 109 -5.93 -3.13 15.30
N ARG A 110 -5.68 -1.87 14.99
CA ARG A 110 -5.84 -1.29 13.66
C ARG A 110 -4.50 -0.93 13.04
N VAL A 111 -4.46 -0.91 11.72
CA VAL A 111 -3.29 -0.49 10.94
C VAL A 111 -3.70 0.46 9.84
N GLU A 112 -2.77 1.26 9.34
CA GLU A 112 -2.92 1.93 8.05
C GLU A 112 -1.86 1.44 7.07
N ILE A 113 -2.30 1.05 5.86
CA ILE A 113 -1.42 0.87 4.71
C ILE A 113 -1.42 2.16 3.90
N SER A 114 -0.25 2.72 3.71
CA SER A 114 -0.07 3.96 2.97
C SER A 114 1.18 3.93 2.10
N ARG A 115 1.32 4.95 1.25
CA ARG A 115 2.52 5.12 0.42
C ARG A 115 2.84 3.91 -0.46
N VAL A 116 1.82 3.23 -0.97
CA VAL A 116 2.00 2.10 -1.89
C VAL A 116 2.52 2.63 -3.22
N VAL A 117 3.66 2.13 -3.63
CA VAL A 117 4.33 2.45 -4.89
C VAL A 117 4.59 1.16 -5.65
N ALA A 118 4.29 1.18 -6.95
CA ALA A 118 4.71 0.15 -7.89
C ALA A 118 5.31 0.83 -9.13
N GLU A 119 6.45 0.36 -9.57
CA GLU A 119 7.19 0.91 -10.70
C GLU A 119 7.61 -0.24 -11.62
N ALA A 120 7.38 -0.08 -12.93
CA ALA A 120 7.93 -1.03 -13.89
C ALA A 120 9.46 -0.85 -13.92
N ALA A 121 10.19 -1.92 -13.71
CA ALA A 121 11.63 -1.91 -13.96
C ALA A 121 11.89 -1.92 -15.47
N GLN A 122 12.94 -1.24 -15.93
CA GLN A 122 13.30 -1.19 -17.35
C GLN A 122 13.43 -2.60 -17.92
N GLY A 123 12.71 -2.85 -19.02
CA GLY A 123 12.70 -4.16 -19.71
C GLY A 123 11.93 -5.28 -18.96
N ILE A 124 11.28 -4.99 -17.85
CA ILE A 124 10.54 -5.97 -17.07
C ILE A 124 9.07 -5.58 -17.07
N VAL A 125 8.28 -6.26 -17.90
CA VAL A 125 6.81 -6.17 -17.84
C VAL A 125 6.34 -7.10 -16.74
N ILE A 126 6.16 -6.58 -15.53
CA ILE A 126 5.49 -7.30 -14.45
C ILE A 126 4.07 -6.76 -14.38
N GLY A 127 3.10 -7.64 -14.34
CA GLY A 127 1.69 -7.26 -14.27
C GLY A 127 1.43 -6.30 -13.12
N GLY A 128 0.88 -5.12 -13.44
CA GLY A 128 0.83 -3.93 -12.58
C GLY A 128 0.19 -4.10 -11.21
N LEU A 129 -0.61 -5.19 -10.97
CA LEU A 129 -1.24 -5.47 -9.68
C LEU A 129 -0.50 -6.51 -8.83
N LEU A 130 0.42 -7.31 -9.39
CA LEU A 130 1.14 -8.32 -8.59
C LEU A 130 2.01 -7.69 -7.50
N THR A 131 2.68 -6.58 -7.80
CA THR A 131 3.51 -5.87 -6.81
C THR A 131 2.69 -5.38 -5.60
N PRO A 132 1.59 -4.61 -5.77
CA PRO A 132 0.77 -4.22 -4.63
C PRO A 132 0.13 -5.41 -3.90
N LEU A 133 -0.34 -6.44 -4.61
CA LEU A 133 -0.90 -7.64 -3.97
C LEU A 133 0.15 -8.36 -3.10
N GLY A 134 1.37 -8.52 -3.60
CA GLY A 134 2.45 -9.13 -2.84
C GLY A 134 2.88 -8.31 -1.62
N LEU A 135 2.91 -7.00 -1.74
CA LEU A 135 3.18 -6.12 -0.61
C LEU A 135 2.10 -6.26 0.47
N ILE A 136 0.81 -6.27 0.09
CA ILE A 136 -0.29 -6.45 1.04
C ILE A 136 -0.23 -7.84 1.68
N GLN A 137 0.08 -8.89 0.91
CA GLN A 137 0.26 -10.25 1.46
C GLN A 137 1.40 -10.31 2.49
N ALA A 138 2.54 -9.69 2.19
CA ALA A 138 3.68 -9.63 3.12
C ALA A 138 3.33 -8.86 4.39
N MET A 139 2.60 -7.73 4.28
CA MET A 139 2.12 -6.95 5.42
C MET A 139 1.12 -7.73 6.26
N ALA A 140 0.16 -8.42 5.64
CA ALA A 140 -0.80 -9.28 6.33
C ALA A 140 -0.09 -10.39 7.12
N GLY A 141 0.91 -11.03 6.53
CA GLY A 141 1.74 -12.02 7.23
C GLY A 141 2.54 -11.44 8.40
N HIS A 142 2.98 -10.18 8.29
CA HIS A 142 3.69 -9.49 9.37
C HIS A 142 2.76 -9.12 10.53
N THR A 143 1.53 -8.70 10.23
CA THR A 143 0.56 -8.26 11.25
C THR A 143 -0.17 -9.41 11.94
N ARG A 144 -0.15 -10.60 11.36
CA ARG A 144 -0.83 -11.79 11.90
C ARG A 144 -0.51 -12.09 13.39
N PRO A 145 0.76 -12.03 13.85
CA PRO A 145 1.09 -12.26 15.26
C PRO A 145 0.77 -11.06 16.18
N LEU A 146 0.35 -9.92 15.64
CA LEU A 146 0.15 -8.65 16.37
C LEU A 146 -1.32 -8.40 16.75
N ASP A 147 -2.21 -9.38 16.63
CA ASP A 147 -3.67 -9.25 16.87
C ASP A 147 -4.31 -8.08 16.11
N VAL A 148 -3.82 -7.79 14.90
CA VAL A 148 -4.42 -6.77 14.03
C VAL A 148 -5.72 -7.32 13.45
N ARG A 149 -6.83 -6.62 13.67
CA ARG A 149 -8.18 -7.03 13.27
C ARG A 149 -8.73 -6.26 12.09
N ALA A 150 -8.30 -5.02 11.92
CA ALA A 150 -8.79 -4.16 10.86
C ALA A 150 -7.69 -3.25 10.32
N GLY A 151 -7.90 -2.74 9.11
CA GLY A 151 -7.02 -1.75 8.55
C GLY A 151 -7.76 -0.66 7.79
N LEU A 152 -7.05 0.44 7.58
CA LEU A 152 -7.49 1.62 6.86
C LEU A 152 -6.49 1.95 5.74
N ALA A 153 -6.97 2.51 4.66
CA ALA A 153 -6.11 3.08 3.63
C ALA A 153 -6.81 4.21 2.88
N MET A 154 -6.01 5.16 2.44
CA MET A 154 -6.39 6.19 1.49
C MET A 154 -5.81 5.82 0.13
N ILE A 155 -6.65 5.46 -0.83
CA ILE A 155 -6.23 4.96 -2.14
C ILE A 155 -6.92 5.66 -3.29
N LYS A 156 -6.37 5.55 -4.50
CA LYS A 156 -7.02 6.02 -5.72
C LYS A 156 -8.19 5.10 -6.09
N GLN A 157 -9.31 5.69 -6.51
CA GLN A 157 -10.52 4.95 -6.84
C GLN A 157 -10.30 3.89 -7.93
N ARG A 158 -9.44 4.20 -8.92
CA ARG A 158 -9.07 3.24 -9.97
C ARG A 158 -8.37 2.01 -9.40
N LEU A 159 -7.48 2.20 -8.41
CA LEU A 159 -6.81 1.09 -7.73
C LEU A 159 -7.81 0.25 -6.92
N LEU A 160 -8.73 0.90 -6.19
CA LEU A 160 -9.80 0.21 -5.47
C LEU A 160 -10.61 -0.70 -6.41
N ARG A 161 -11.10 -0.15 -7.52
CA ARG A 161 -11.87 -0.91 -8.51
C ARG A 161 -11.09 -2.08 -9.09
N ALA A 162 -9.81 -1.88 -9.38
CA ALA A 162 -8.95 -2.95 -9.91
C ALA A 162 -8.75 -4.08 -8.89
N LEU A 163 -8.51 -3.77 -7.63
CA LEU A 163 -8.37 -4.76 -6.56
C LEU A 163 -9.70 -5.48 -6.28
N GLN A 164 -10.82 -4.76 -6.22
CA GLN A 164 -12.16 -5.34 -6.06
C GLN A 164 -12.53 -6.25 -7.25
N GLY A 165 -12.17 -5.87 -8.47
CA GLY A 165 -12.34 -6.69 -9.67
C GLY A 165 -11.60 -8.04 -9.60
N LEU A 166 -10.50 -8.11 -8.87
CA LEU A 166 -9.80 -9.37 -8.56
C LEU A 166 -10.41 -10.11 -7.36
N GLY A 167 -11.41 -9.53 -6.70
CA GLY A 167 -12.09 -10.10 -5.53
C GLY A 167 -11.41 -9.80 -4.20
N VAL A 168 -10.52 -8.81 -4.15
CA VAL A 168 -9.95 -8.31 -2.88
C VAL A 168 -11.04 -7.62 -2.06
N ARG A 169 -11.17 -7.99 -0.79
CA ARG A 169 -12.19 -7.48 0.13
C ARG A 169 -11.74 -6.14 0.74
N LEU A 170 -12.05 -5.07 0.02
CA LEU A 170 -11.88 -3.69 0.45
C LEU A 170 -13.25 -3.01 0.44
N HIS A 171 -13.59 -2.31 1.51
CA HIS A 171 -14.86 -1.63 1.71
C HIS A 171 -14.62 -0.12 1.70
N GLU A 172 -15.33 0.60 0.85
CA GLU A 172 -15.27 2.06 0.84
C GLU A 172 -16.05 2.63 2.03
N ILE A 173 -15.53 3.66 2.68
CA ILE A 173 -16.19 4.34 3.80
C ILE A 173 -17.05 5.47 3.25
N HIS A 174 -18.36 5.40 3.54
CA HIS A 174 -19.35 6.42 3.18
C HIS A 174 -20.25 6.78 4.37
N PRO A 175 -20.53 8.09 4.60
CA PRO A 175 -19.89 9.22 3.93
C PRO A 175 -18.46 9.45 4.47
N ALA A 176 -17.56 9.90 3.60
CA ALA A 176 -16.23 10.37 3.99
C ALA A 176 -15.94 11.66 3.22
N ARG A 177 -15.57 12.73 3.94
CA ARG A 177 -15.28 14.04 3.37
C ARG A 177 -13.77 14.30 3.44
N LEU A 178 -13.14 14.52 2.29
CA LEU A 178 -11.73 14.90 2.24
C LEU A 178 -11.54 16.30 2.83
N ILE A 179 -10.71 16.40 3.87
CA ILE A 179 -10.36 17.65 4.58
C ILE A 179 -8.87 17.97 4.49
N TYR A 180 -8.11 17.19 3.71
CA TYR A 180 -6.68 17.42 3.51
C TYR A 180 -6.43 18.84 2.97
N PRO A 181 -5.43 19.60 3.49
CA PRO A 181 -5.16 20.96 3.03
C PRO A 181 -4.82 21.03 1.53
N THR A 182 -5.39 21.99 0.82
CA THR A 182 -5.15 22.18 -0.62
C THR A 182 -3.71 22.61 -0.96
N ASP A 183 -3.00 23.17 0.02
CA ASP A 183 -1.58 23.54 -0.03
C ASP A 183 -0.66 22.54 0.68
N GLY A 184 -1.21 21.45 1.18
CA GLY A 184 -0.46 20.40 1.87
C GLY A 184 0.53 19.67 0.96
N PRO A 185 1.55 19.00 1.53
CA PRO A 185 2.58 18.27 0.77
C PRO A 185 2.04 17.32 -0.29
N MET A 186 0.90 16.66 -0.01
CA MET A 186 0.24 15.67 -0.89
C MET A 186 -0.97 16.25 -1.63
N SER A 187 -1.05 17.57 -1.80
CA SER A 187 -2.20 18.21 -2.45
C SER A 187 -2.44 17.71 -3.88
N GLY A 188 -1.39 17.43 -4.63
CA GLY A 188 -1.49 16.81 -5.96
C GLY A 188 -2.18 15.46 -5.92
N TYR A 189 -1.84 14.60 -4.94
CA TYR A 189 -2.52 13.33 -4.73
C TYR A 189 -3.98 13.49 -4.32
N CYS A 190 -4.26 14.38 -3.39
CA CYS A 190 -5.57 14.54 -2.78
C CYS A 190 -6.57 15.30 -3.67
N HIS A 191 -6.14 16.39 -4.33
CA HIS A 191 -7.05 17.35 -4.96
C HIS A 191 -6.87 17.49 -6.47
N HIS A 192 -5.65 17.36 -7.00
CA HIS A 192 -5.37 17.76 -8.38
C HIS A 192 -5.27 16.59 -9.36
N HIS A 193 -5.16 15.36 -8.87
CA HIS A 193 -5.14 14.19 -9.74
C HIS A 193 -6.56 13.81 -10.19
N PRO A 194 -6.78 13.53 -11.50
CA PRO A 194 -8.11 13.25 -12.05
C PRO A 194 -8.78 11.96 -11.48
N ASP A 195 -7.99 11.03 -10.97
CA ASP A 195 -8.50 9.84 -10.27
C ASP A 195 -8.70 10.19 -8.79
N PRO A 196 -9.94 10.23 -8.27
CA PRO A 196 -10.21 10.67 -6.92
C PRO A 196 -9.61 9.74 -5.87
N VAL A 197 -9.37 10.31 -4.70
CA VAL A 197 -8.95 9.56 -3.51
C VAL A 197 -10.18 9.12 -2.75
N VAL A 198 -10.19 7.87 -2.33
CA VAL A 198 -11.24 7.27 -1.49
C VAL A 198 -10.63 6.68 -0.23
N LEU A 199 -11.41 6.69 0.84
CA LEU A 199 -11.05 6.05 2.10
C LEU A 199 -11.66 4.65 2.15
N VAL A 200 -10.84 3.67 2.48
CA VAL A 200 -11.27 2.27 2.56
C VAL A 200 -10.87 1.64 3.89
N TYR A 201 -11.62 0.60 4.28
CA TYR A 201 -11.25 -0.30 5.38
C TYR A 201 -11.32 -1.75 4.94
N TRP A 202 -10.74 -2.61 5.74
CA TRP A 202 -10.87 -4.07 5.63
C TRP A 202 -10.86 -4.73 7.00
N LEU A 203 -11.38 -5.94 7.06
CA LEU A 203 -11.21 -6.86 8.18
C LEU A 203 -10.09 -7.86 7.84
N THR A 204 -9.25 -8.17 8.80
CA THR A 204 -8.07 -9.03 8.58
C THR A 204 -8.46 -10.45 8.18
N ASP A 205 -9.54 -10.98 8.73
CA ASP A 205 -10.08 -12.31 8.42
C ASP A 205 -10.67 -12.39 6.99
N GLU A 206 -11.11 -11.27 6.42
CA GLU A 206 -11.61 -11.21 5.05
C GLU A 206 -10.52 -10.93 4.03
N ILE A 207 -9.61 -9.96 4.34
CA ILE A 207 -8.63 -9.47 3.37
C ILE A 207 -7.59 -10.53 3.03
N VAL A 208 -7.06 -11.26 4.02
CA VAL A 208 -5.99 -12.24 3.83
C VAL A 208 -6.40 -13.31 2.82
N PRO A 209 -7.50 -14.07 3.01
CA PRO A 209 -7.90 -15.08 2.02
C PRO A 209 -8.33 -14.47 0.69
N SER A 210 -8.80 -13.22 0.66
CA SER A 210 -9.17 -12.57 -0.61
C SER A 210 -7.95 -12.21 -1.46
N ILE A 211 -6.83 -11.81 -0.84
CA ILE A 211 -5.58 -11.52 -1.53
C ILE A 211 -4.97 -12.79 -2.12
N GLU A 212 -4.94 -13.89 -1.37
CA GLU A 212 -4.44 -15.17 -1.87
C GLU A 212 -5.20 -15.62 -3.12
N ARG A 213 -6.53 -15.53 -3.09
CA ARG A 213 -7.36 -15.80 -4.27
C ARG A 213 -7.13 -14.82 -5.43
N ALA A 214 -6.93 -13.55 -5.14
CA ALA A 214 -6.66 -12.53 -6.16
C ALA A 214 -5.33 -12.78 -6.88
N ILE A 215 -4.28 -13.15 -6.14
CA ILE A 215 -2.98 -13.53 -6.70
C ILE A 215 -3.13 -14.74 -7.61
N ALA A 216 -3.81 -15.80 -7.15
CA ALA A 216 -4.03 -16.99 -7.93
C ALA A 216 -4.81 -16.71 -9.24
N ARG A 217 -5.88 -15.90 -9.17
CA ARG A 217 -6.65 -15.47 -10.36
C ARG A 217 -5.80 -14.67 -11.33
N TYR A 218 -5.03 -13.72 -10.82
CA TYR A 218 -4.16 -12.89 -11.65
C TYR A 218 -3.12 -13.73 -12.39
N GLN A 219 -2.49 -14.69 -11.70
CA GLN A 219 -1.51 -15.60 -12.27
C GLN A 219 -2.14 -16.49 -13.35
N SER A 220 -3.31 -17.08 -13.08
CA SER A 220 -4.03 -17.93 -14.04
C SER A 220 -4.39 -17.17 -15.33
N ALA A 221 -4.85 -15.93 -15.22
CA ALA A 221 -5.23 -15.10 -16.36
C ALA A 221 -4.03 -14.73 -17.28
N HIS A 222 -2.80 -14.70 -16.72
CA HIS A 222 -1.61 -14.28 -17.46
C HIS A 222 -0.70 -15.44 -17.86
N HIS A 223 -0.97 -16.67 -17.41
CA HIS A 223 -0.29 -17.88 -17.92
C HIS A 223 -0.83 -18.32 -19.30
N THR A 224 -2.07 -18.00 -19.64
CA THR A 224 -2.72 -18.38 -20.90
C THR A 224 -2.33 -17.51 -22.10
N THR A 225 -1.63 -16.39 -21.90
CA THR A 225 -1.24 -15.46 -22.98
C THR A 225 0.20 -15.61 -23.44
N GLY A 226 0.93 -16.62 -22.96
CA GLY A 226 2.36 -16.86 -23.26
C GLY A 226 2.66 -18.22 -23.89
N ALA A 227 1.66 -18.88 -24.50
CA ALA A 227 1.84 -20.10 -25.28
C ALA A 227 1.81 -19.81 -26.78
#